data_6f4aea0f9ece5746320f23b7eeceb7e1
#
_entry.id   6f4aea0f9ece5746320f23b7eeceb7e1
#
_cell.length_a   1.000
_cell.length_b   1.000
_cell.length_c   1.000
_cell.angle_alpha   90.00
_cell.angle_beta   90.00
_cell.angle_gamma   90.00
#
_symmetry.space_group_name_H-M   'P 1'
#
loop_
_entity.id
_entity.type
_entity.pdbx_description
1 polymer ?
#
loop_
_entity_poly.entity_id
_entity_poly.type
_entity_poly.pdbx_seq_one_letter_code
_entity_poly.pdbx_strand_id
1 'polypeptide(L)' 'MSAPIRIVVNGAPREFPAPLTFAQLLDELALAGGRFAVERNGEIVPRSHFGDERLADGDQIEVVIAVGGG' A
#
# COMPACT_ATOMS: atom_id res chain seq x y z
N MET A 1 -8.89 -17.04 12.97
CA MET A 1 -9.10 -16.56 11.60
C MET A 1 -9.16 -15.05 11.58
N SER A 2 -8.39 -14.44 10.71
CA SER A 2 -8.43 -13.01 10.56
C SER A 2 -9.48 -12.62 9.54
N ALA A 3 -10.26 -11.59 9.86
CA ALA A 3 -11.19 -11.05 8.89
C ALA A 3 -10.40 -10.32 7.79
N PRO A 4 -10.91 -10.31 6.57
CA PRO A 4 -10.27 -9.52 5.53
C PRO A 4 -10.35 -8.03 5.85
N ILE A 5 -9.41 -7.30 5.30
CA ILE A 5 -9.41 -5.85 5.44
C ILE A 5 -9.86 -5.20 4.13
N ARG A 6 -10.54 -4.09 4.27
CA ARG A 6 -10.94 -3.27 3.14
C ARG A 6 -10.16 -1.98 3.18
N ILE A 7 -9.50 -1.70 2.08
CA ILE A 7 -8.73 -0.46 1.94
C ILE A 7 -9.11 0.22 0.64
N VAL A 8 -8.74 1.48 0.52
CA VAL A 8 -8.95 2.22 -0.72
C VAL A 8 -7.57 2.53 -1.28
N VAL A 9 -7.33 2.12 -2.52
CA VAL A 9 -6.05 2.37 -3.17
C VAL A 9 -6.30 3.25 -4.38
N ASN A 10 -5.77 4.46 -4.36
CA ASN A 10 -5.96 5.45 -5.41
C ASN A 10 -7.42 5.61 -5.78
N GLY A 11 -8.28 5.68 -4.77
CA GLY A 11 -9.70 5.85 -4.94
C GLY A 11 -10.49 4.58 -5.25
N ALA A 12 -9.83 3.44 -5.42
CA ALA A 12 -10.50 2.19 -5.73
C ALA A 12 -10.55 1.28 -4.50
N PRO A 13 -11.73 0.84 -4.09
CA PRO A 13 -11.81 -0.07 -2.95
C PRO A 13 -11.22 -1.43 -3.31
N ARG A 14 -10.50 -1.99 -2.37
CA ARG A 14 -9.91 -3.32 -2.51
C ARG A 14 -9.99 -4.07 -1.20
N GLU A 15 -10.07 -5.37 -1.29
CA GLU A 15 -10.16 -6.24 -0.12
C GLU A 15 -9.04 -7.26 -0.17
N PHE A 16 -8.39 -7.46 0.95
CA PHE A 16 -7.29 -8.42 1.06
C PHE A 16 -7.39 -9.21 2.35
N PRO A 17 -6.88 -10.44 2.36
CA PRO A 17 -6.77 -11.15 3.63
C PRO A 17 -5.77 -10.46 4.55
N ALA A 18 -6.08 -10.41 5.81
CA ALA A 18 -5.16 -9.89 6.80
C ALA A 18 -4.32 -11.01 7.38
N PRO A 19 -3.13 -10.76 7.86
CA PRO A 19 -2.44 -9.47 7.83
C PRO A 19 -1.81 -9.18 6.48
N LEU A 20 -1.64 -7.89 6.18
CA LEU A 20 -1.05 -7.47 4.92
C LEU A 20 -0.06 -6.34 5.18
N THR A 21 1.19 -6.52 4.78
CA THR A 21 2.19 -5.45 4.85
C THR A 21 2.15 -4.61 3.59
N PHE A 22 2.78 -3.44 3.64
CA PHE A 22 2.87 -2.61 2.43
C PHE A 22 3.64 -3.32 1.33
N ALA A 23 4.70 -4.06 1.69
CA ALA A 23 5.45 -4.82 0.68
C ALA A 23 4.55 -5.83 -0.02
N GLN A 24 3.71 -6.52 0.73
CA GLN A 24 2.78 -7.47 0.15
C GLN A 24 1.73 -6.79 -0.71
N LEU A 25 1.24 -5.63 -0.27
CA LEU A 25 0.28 -4.87 -1.07
C LEU A 25 0.88 -4.50 -2.41
N LEU A 26 2.11 -4.02 -2.42
CA LEU A 26 2.77 -3.60 -3.65
C LEU A 26 2.98 -4.78 -4.59
N ASP A 27 3.26 -5.96 -4.05
CA ASP A 27 3.33 -7.19 -4.85
C ASP A 27 1.99 -7.50 -5.49
N GLU A 28 0.91 -7.37 -4.71
CA GLU A 28 -0.43 -7.63 -5.22
C GLU A 28 -0.83 -6.65 -6.32
N LEU A 29 -0.31 -5.45 -6.25
CA LEU A 29 -0.57 -4.42 -7.26
C LEU A 29 0.42 -4.49 -8.43
N ALA A 30 1.32 -5.45 -8.39
CA ALA A 30 2.38 -5.62 -9.41
C ALA A 30 3.29 -4.39 -9.52
N LEU A 31 3.53 -3.74 -8.41
CA LEU A 31 4.34 -2.54 -8.36
C LEU A 31 5.69 -2.74 -7.67
N ALA A 32 5.97 -3.96 -7.27
CA ALA A 32 7.23 -4.22 -6.56
C ALA A 32 8.43 -3.85 -7.43
N GLY A 33 9.38 -3.19 -6.82
CA GLY A 33 10.60 -2.80 -7.51
C GLY A 33 10.52 -1.50 -8.29
N GLY A 34 9.37 -0.88 -8.35
CA GLY A 34 9.22 0.38 -9.05
C GLY A 34 9.60 1.57 -8.20
N ARG A 35 9.63 2.71 -8.83
CA ARG A 35 9.84 3.97 -8.13
C ARG A 35 8.49 4.61 -7.86
N PHE A 36 8.15 4.68 -6.61
CA PHE A 36 6.88 5.27 -6.22
C PHE A 36 6.95 5.74 -4.77
N ALA A 37 6.04 6.62 -4.44
CA ALA A 37 5.81 7.02 -3.06
C ALA A 37 4.47 6.48 -2.62
N VAL A 38 4.38 6.08 -1.36
CA VAL A 38 3.14 5.54 -0.80
C VAL A 38 2.72 6.42 0.37
N GLU A 39 1.44 6.79 0.37
CA GLU A 39 0.85 7.52 1.48
C GLU A 39 -0.24 6.68 2.13
N ARG A 40 -0.32 6.75 3.43
CA ARG A 40 -1.38 6.14 4.21
C ARG A 40 -2.11 7.25 4.96
N ASN A 41 -3.38 7.42 4.66
CA ASN A 41 -4.21 8.43 5.32
C ASN A 41 -3.55 9.81 5.31
N GLY A 42 -2.94 10.15 4.19
CA GLY A 42 -2.32 11.46 4.00
C GLY A 42 -0.88 11.57 4.46
N GLU A 43 -0.32 10.51 4.99
CA GLU A 43 1.07 10.53 5.48
C GLU A 43 1.95 9.58 4.69
N ILE A 44 3.14 10.03 4.37
CA ILE A 44 4.09 9.21 3.63
C ILE A 44 4.57 8.03 4.49
N VAL A 45 4.57 6.86 3.89
CA VAL A 45 5.12 5.66 4.51
C VAL A 45 6.54 5.48 3.97
N PRO A 46 7.56 5.56 4.81
CA PRO A 46 8.92 5.38 4.34
C PRO A 46 9.13 3.99 3.75
N ARG A 47 9.89 3.92 2.69
CA ARG A 47 10.16 2.65 2.02
C ARG A 47 10.76 1.61 2.98
N SER A 48 11.57 2.05 3.91
CA SER A 48 12.18 1.15 4.89
C SER A 48 11.17 0.47 5.81
N HIS A 49 9.93 0.99 5.84
CA HIS A 49 8.88 0.43 6.68
C HIS A 49 7.98 -0.56 5.94
N PHE A 50 8.13 -0.69 4.64
CA PHE A 50 7.20 -1.49 3.84
C PHE A 50 7.12 -2.95 4.28
N GLY A 51 8.21 -3.51 4.76
CA GLY A 51 8.21 -4.89 5.20
C GLY A 51 7.64 -5.12 6.58
N ASP A 52 7.53 -4.05 7.37
CA ASP A 52 7.10 -4.14 8.77
C ASP A 52 5.74 -3.56 9.04
N GLU A 53 5.36 -2.50 8.32
CA GLU A 53 4.08 -1.86 8.56
C GLU A 53 2.96 -2.62 7.92
N ARG A 54 1.90 -2.81 8.68
CA ARG A 54 0.71 -3.52 8.20
C ARG A 54 -0.41 -2.56 7.93
N LEU A 55 -1.20 -2.92 6.93
CA LEU A 55 -2.41 -2.17 6.63
C LEU A 55 -3.50 -2.52 7.62
N ALA A 56 -4.39 -1.58 7.84
CA ALA A 56 -5.54 -1.75 8.70
C ALA A 56 -6.80 -1.52 7.90
N ASP A 57 -7.88 -2.15 8.34
CA ASP A 57 -9.17 -1.95 7.73
C ASP A 57 -9.53 -0.46 7.71
N GLY A 58 -9.96 0.02 6.57
CA GLY A 58 -10.33 1.42 6.39
C GLY A 58 -9.21 2.33 5.95
N ASP A 59 -8.00 1.83 5.80
CA ASP A 59 -6.88 2.66 5.37
C ASP A 59 -7.09 3.22 3.97
N GLN A 60 -6.71 4.49 3.80
CA GLN A 60 -6.71 5.13 2.48
C GLN A 60 -5.28 5.24 1.99
N ILE A 61 -5.01 4.56 0.91
CA ILE A 61 -3.66 4.43 0.38
C ILE A 61 -3.56 5.17 -0.96
N GLU A 62 -2.50 5.94 -1.11
CA GLU A 62 -2.17 6.54 -2.40
C GLU A 62 -0.80 6.09 -2.83
N VAL A 63 -0.71 5.60 -4.06
CA VAL A 63 0.56 5.23 -4.65
C VAL A 63 0.82 6.16 -5.81
N VAL A 64 1.90 6.93 -5.70
CA VAL A 64 2.27 7.89 -6.72
C VAL A 64 3.52 7.37 -7.41
N ILE A 65 3.40 7.09 -8.69
CA ILE A 65 4.52 6.57 -9.45
C ILE A 65 5.38 7.75 -9.90
N ALA A 66 6.66 7.66 -9.61
CA ALA A 66 7.59 8.69 -10.03
C ALA A 66 7.79 8.60 -11.53
N VAL A 67 7.43 9.65 -12.24
CA VAL A 67 7.65 9.71 -13.65
C VAL A 67 8.73 10.72 -13.94
N GLY A 68 9.46 10.43 -14.88
CA GLY A 68 10.40 11.34 -15.23
C GLY A 68 11.72 11.01 -14.89
N GLY A 69 12.36 11.35 -15.21
CA GLY A 69 13.36 11.16 -15.13
C GLY A 69 14.53 11.40 -14.97
N GLY A 70 14.50 11.10 -14.75
CA GLY A 70 15.58 11.16 -14.30
C GLY A 70 16.63 10.57 -14.32
#